data_c47ca4b2555729e08b9c63731db1026f
#
_entry.id   c47ca4b2555729e08b9c63731db1026f
#
_cell.length_a   1.000
_cell.length_b   1.000
_cell.length_c   1.000
_cell.angle_alpha   90.00
_cell.angle_beta   90.00
_cell.angle_gamma   90.00
#
_symmetry.space_group_name_H-M   'P 1'
#
loop_
_entity.id
_entity.type
_entity.pdbx_description
1 polymer ?
#
loop_
_entity_poly.entity_id
_entity_poly.type
_entity_poly.pdbx_seq_one_letter_code
_entity_poly.pdbx_strand_id
1 'polypeptide(L)'
;VPAEVQHHLRAVAARGSELNRLLWKNFTRNFATDPEPISAEQRDYLYRHGFTPEKWNLYRLHERDPSLFLSDVERDRTRRANGAFDIVFNNKILFTQVFSNYCRVPAVAAVWRDGRMIPYGDLWGKVKEGKLEAPIRLVAKPIGGGGGGSIYFLSCDNSAITVESNDHNEKRRRFLPANIERLFADARVPFMVTEFIVQGEYSRRLYPLAVNTMRVLVIRDPETLQPHVVRAVQRMGTAESYPIDNFSYGGLSAAINLDTGELGYAVAAAGPYAREFLERHPDTFEPIKGKIIPNWHKMMEDVKALFLRMPYITYCGFDLVVQDDGFSVIEGNSFSQVRLFQVHEPLLTDLLYCKFLAHLDIYMGCIDAPEWNPESGQLK
;
A
#
# COMPACT_ATOMS: atom_id res chain seq x y z
N VAL A 1 -41.07 17.04 -11.53
CA VAL A 1 -40.35 15.93 -10.87
C VAL A 1 -41.24 15.45 -9.74
N PRO A 2 -41.59 14.15 -9.64
CA PRO A 2 -42.42 13.63 -8.54
C PRO A 2 -41.83 13.95 -7.18
N ALA A 3 -42.66 14.21 -6.17
CA ALA A 3 -42.25 14.62 -4.83
C ALA A 3 -41.31 13.59 -4.16
N GLU A 4 -41.52 12.31 -4.42
CA GLU A 4 -40.66 11.20 -3.92
C GLU A 4 -39.25 11.26 -4.48
N VAL A 5 -39.09 11.60 -5.78
CA VAL A 5 -37.77 11.77 -6.41
C VAL A 5 -37.06 13.00 -5.86
N GLN A 6 -37.79 14.11 -5.62
CA GLN A 6 -37.24 15.31 -4.98
C GLN A 6 -36.76 15.01 -3.54
N HIS A 7 -37.56 14.25 -2.79
CA HIS A 7 -37.19 13.84 -1.43
C HIS A 7 -35.93 12.95 -1.43
N HIS A 8 -35.86 11.99 -2.36
CA HIS A 8 -34.69 11.13 -2.51
C HIS A 8 -33.43 11.91 -2.89
N LEU A 9 -33.50 12.82 -3.86
CA LEU A 9 -32.39 13.69 -4.27
C LEU A 9 -31.90 14.58 -3.12
N ARG A 10 -32.82 15.15 -2.31
CA ARG A 10 -32.44 15.91 -1.11
C ARG A 10 -31.75 15.04 -0.06
N ALA A 11 -32.22 13.83 0.17
CA ALA A 11 -31.61 12.90 1.11
C ALA A 11 -30.19 12.45 0.66
N VAL A 12 -29.99 12.25 -0.64
CA VAL A 12 -28.67 11.94 -1.23
C VAL A 12 -27.72 13.13 -1.09
N ALA A 13 -28.18 14.34 -1.41
CA ALA A 13 -27.41 15.58 -1.27
C ALA A 13 -27.01 15.84 0.20
N ALA A 14 -27.94 15.64 1.15
CA ALA A 14 -27.67 15.82 2.57
C ALA A 14 -26.61 14.82 3.09
N ARG A 15 -26.70 13.55 2.72
CA ARG A 15 -25.67 12.54 3.06
C ARG A 15 -24.32 12.87 2.44
N GLY A 16 -24.30 13.35 1.19
CA GLY A 16 -23.10 13.81 0.51
C GLY A 16 -22.43 14.96 1.27
N SER A 17 -23.21 15.94 1.74
CA SER A 17 -22.68 17.09 2.49
C SER A 17 -22.09 16.71 3.84
N GLU A 18 -22.74 15.81 4.59
CA GLU A 18 -22.22 15.34 5.88
C GLU A 18 -20.91 14.56 5.73
N LEU A 19 -20.87 13.66 4.75
CA LEU A 19 -19.64 12.93 4.47
C LEU A 19 -18.53 13.86 4.02
N ASN A 20 -18.79 14.81 3.13
CA ASN A 20 -17.80 15.79 2.71
C ASN A 20 -17.25 16.57 3.89
N ARG A 21 -18.10 17.00 4.81
CA ARG A 21 -17.69 17.66 6.05
C ARG A 21 -16.75 16.78 6.89
N LEU A 22 -17.03 15.47 7.00
CA LEU A 22 -16.17 14.53 7.73
C LEU A 22 -14.81 14.33 7.05
N LEU A 23 -14.80 14.18 5.73
CA LEU A 23 -13.59 14.07 4.94
C LEU A 23 -12.70 15.31 5.09
N TRP A 24 -13.30 16.50 4.95
CA TRP A 24 -12.58 17.76 5.14
C TRP A 24 -12.06 17.94 6.57
N LYS A 25 -12.80 17.52 7.59
CA LYS A 25 -12.34 17.55 8.99
C LYS A 25 -11.10 16.68 9.20
N ASN A 26 -11.10 15.47 8.66
CA ASN A 26 -9.94 14.56 8.74
C ASN A 26 -8.75 15.10 7.94
N PHE A 27 -9.00 15.61 6.74
CA PHE A 27 -8.00 16.25 5.91
C PHE A 27 -7.36 17.46 6.60
N THR A 28 -8.17 18.38 7.15
CA THR A 28 -7.68 19.59 7.84
C THR A 28 -6.75 19.25 8.99
N ARG A 29 -7.07 18.22 9.77
CA ARG A 29 -6.17 17.76 10.84
C ARG A 29 -4.82 17.29 10.31
N ASN A 30 -4.79 16.49 9.26
CA ASN A 30 -3.55 16.02 8.65
C ASN A 30 -2.78 17.18 8.00
N PHE A 31 -3.49 18.08 7.33
CA PHE A 31 -2.92 19.27 6.70
C PHE A 31 -2.23 20.18 7.75
N ALA A 32 -2.87 20.42 8.89
CA ALA A 32 -2.34 21.28 9.94
C ALA A 32 -1.05 20.74 10.58
N THR A 33 -0.90 19.41 10.62
CA THR A 33 0.27 18.73 11.23
C THR A 33 1.40 18.44 10.23
N ASP A 34 1.21 18.71 8.95
CA ASP A 34 2.24 18.47 7.92
C ASP A 34 3.35 19.55 8.03
N PRO A 35 4.61 19.15 8.31
CA PRO A 35 5.71 20.07 8.57
C PRO A 35 6.37 20.63 7.32
N GLU A 36 5.86 20.32 6.13
CA GLU A 36 6.50 20.72 4.86
C GLU A 36 6.72 22.24 4.80
N PRO A 37 7.96 22.72 4.55
CA PRO A 37 8.31 24.13 4.51
C PRO A 37 7.87 24.77 3.18
N ILE A 38 6.66 25.30 3.15
CA ILE A 38 6.07 26.02 2.01
C ILE A 38 5.48 27.35 2.47
N SER A 39 5.25 28.29 1.54
CA SER A 39 4.69 29.61 1.85
C SER A 39 3.21 29.54 2.29
N ALA A 40 2.72 30.61 2.92
CA ALA A 40 1.32 30.72 3.29
C ALA A 40 0.38 30.68 2.07
N GLU A 41 0.78 31.28 0.95
CA GLU A 41 0.03 31.26 -0.31
C GLU A 41 -0.05 29.84 -0.89
N GLN A 42 1.06 29.11 -0.85
CA GLN A 42 1.11 27.71 -1.30
C GLN A 42 0.24 26.82 -0.41
N ARG A 43 0.25 27.06 0.92
CA ARG A 43 -0.63 26.35 1.87
C ARG A 43 -2.10 26.61 1.56
N ASP A 44 -2.51 27.86 1.36
CA ASP A 44 -3.88 28.21 1.03
C ASP A 44 -4.33 27.57 -0.29
N TYR A 45 -3.47 27.64 -1.31
CA TYR A 45 -3.70 26.97 -2.60
C TYR A 45 -3.94 25.48 -2.44
N LEU A 46 -3.04 24.76 -1.78
CA LEU A 46 -3.13 23.30 -1.58
C LEU A 46 -4.35 22.92 -0.76
N TYR A 47 -4.67 23.68 0.29
CA TYR A 47 -5.86 23.45 1.10
C TYR A 47 -7.12 23.47 0.25
N ARG A 48 -7.30 24.51 -0.58
CA ARG A 48 -8.46 24.65 -1.45
C ARG A 48 -8.60 23.52 -2.47
N HIS A 49 -7.47 22.94 -2.89
CA HIS A 49 -7.46 21.83 -3.84
C HIS A 49 -7.43 20.44 -3.16
N GLY A 50 -7.50 20.37 -1.84
CA GLY A 50 -7.56 19.12 -1.08
C GLY A 50 -6.25 18.34 -1.03
N PHE A 51 -5.10 19.00 -1.18
CA PHE A 51 -3.76 18.41 -1.08
C PHE A 51 -3.09 18.75 0.25
N THR A 52 -2.43 17.79 0.90
CA THR A 52 -1.55 18.07 2.03
C THR A 52 -0.26 18.78 1.57
N PRO A 53 0.38 19.61 2.44
CA PRO A 53 1.56 20.40 2.10
C PRO A 53 2.69 19.64 1.41
N GLU A 54 2.99 18.41 1.83
CA GLU A 54 4.07 17.58 1.22
C GLU A 54 3.94 17.43 -0.30
N LYS A 55 2.69 17.50 -0.84
CA LYS A 55 2.42 17.30 -2.27
C LYS A 55 2.99 18.41 -3.14
N TRP A 56 3.17 19.62 -2.58
CA TRP A 56 3.73 20.73 -3.33
C TRP A 56 5.07 20.36 -3.97
N ASN A 57 5.98 19.84 -3.17
CA ASN A 57 7.30 19.45 -3.61
C ASN A 57 7.35 18.02 -4.15
N LEU A 58 6.64 17.08 -3.52
CA LEU A 58 6.66 15.68 -3.94
C LEU A 58 6.09 15.47 -5.35
N TYR A 59 5.00 16.15 -5.69
CA TYR A 59 4.38 16.06 -7.02
C TYR A 59 4.86 17.16 -7.96
N ARG A 60 5.68 18.10 -7.47
CA ARG A 60 6.17 19.27 -8.24
C ARG A 60 4.99 20.08 -8.80
N LEU A 61 4.01 20.40 -7.93
CA LEU A 61 2.77 21.09 -8.35
C LEU A 61 3.00 22.53 -8.85
N HIS A 62 4.19 23.09 -8.63
CA HIS A 62 4.61 24.37 -9.21
C HIS A 62 4.97 24.28 -10.71
N GLU A 63 5.17 23.07 -11.23
CA GLU A 63 5.54 22.82 -12.64
C GLU A 63 4.49 22.00 -13.39
N ARG A 64 3.55 21.39 -12.67
CA ARG A 64 2.57 20.42 -13.20
C ARG A 64 1.15 20.90 -12.87
N ASP A 65 0.19 20.59 -13.74
CA ASP A 65 -1.22 20.93 -13.52
C ASP A 65 -1.82 20.09 -12.38
N PRO A 66 -2.19 20.72 -11.24
CA PRO A 66 -2.74 20.00 -10.08
C PRO A 66 -4.08 19.32 -10.37
N SER A 67 -4.85 19.78 -11.36
CA SER A 67 -6.14 19.19 -11.74
C SER A 67 -6.02 17.77 -12.31
N LEU A 68 -4.81 17.36 -12.71
CA LEU A 68 -4.54 16.00 -13.19
C LEU A 68 -4.20 15.02 -12.08
N PHE A 69 -4.05 15.51 -10.83
CA PHE A 69 -3.71 14.68 -9.68
C PHE A 69 -4.94 14.41 -8.83
N LEU A 70 -5.10 13.17 -8.40
CA LEU A 70 -6.08 12.81 -7.38
C LEU A 70 -5.64 13.42 -6.04
N SER A 71 -6.45 14.31 -5.48
CA SER A 71 -6.18 14.97 -4.21
C SER A 71 -6.31 14.00 -3.02
N ASP A 72 -5.80 14.39 -1.85
CA ASP A 72 -5.93 13.60 -0.62
C ASP A 72 -7.40 13.47 -0.18
N VAL A 73 -8.21 14.51 -0.38
CA VAL A 73 -9.64 14.49 -0.09
C VAL A 73 -10.38 13.56 -1.03
N GLU A 74 -10.11 13.62 -2.33
CA GLU A 74 -10.71 12.72 -3.31
C GLU A 74 -10.27 11.27 -3.10
N ARG A 75 -8.98 11.06 -2.83
CA ARG A 75 -8.46 9.74 -2.48
C ARG A 75 -9.20 9.14 -1.29
N ASP A 76 -9.49 9.90 -0.24
CA ASP A 76 -10.16 9.36 0.96
C ASP A 76 -11.55 8.79 0.65
N ARG A 77 -12.20 9.26 -0.41
CA ARG A 77 -13.47 8.71 -0.91
C ARG A 77 -13.33 7.31 -1.51
N THR A 78 -12.15 6.95 -2.03
CA THR A 78 -11.91 5.61 -2.61
C THR A 78 -12.06 4.49 -1.58
N ARG A 79 -12.08 4.79 -0.27
CA ARG A 79 -12.40 3.84 0.80
C ARG A 79 -13.73 3.13 0.63
N ARG A 80 -14.64 3.65 -0.20
CA ARG A 80 -15.97 3.09 -0.42
C ARG A 80 -16.04 2.17 -1.63
N ALA A 81 -14.99 2.14 -2.44
CA ALA A 81 -15.02 1.48 -3.74
C ALA A 81 -15.46 0.01 -3.66
N ASN A 82 -15.07 -0.69 -2.61
CA ASN A 82 -15.42 -2.10 -2.40
C ASN A 82 -16.56 -2.31 -1.39
N GLY A 83 -17.07 -1.25 -0.75
CA GLY A 83 -18.13 -1.37 0.26
C GLY A 83 -17.81 -2.36 1.38
N ALA A 84 -18.74 -3.26 1.68
CA ALA A 84 -18.56 -4.27 2.72
C ALA A 84 -17.45 -5.29 2.42
N PHE A 85 -17.03 -5.42 1.16
CA PHE A 85 -15.98 -6.37 0.75
C PHE A 85 -14.56 -5.90 1.11
N ASP A 86 -14.40 -4.66 1.59
CA ASP A 86 -13.13 -4.17 2.14
C ASP A 86 -12.53 -5.08 3.19
N ILE A 87 -13.37 -5.84 3.91
CA ILE A 87 -12.92 -6.78 4.93
C ILE A 87 -11.94 -7.83 4.38
N VAL A 88 -12.08 -8.22 3.11
CA VAL A 88 -11.19 -9.19 2.45
C VAL A 88 -9.75 -8.67 2.42
N PHE A 89 -9.55 -7.37 2.28
CA PHE A 89 -8.22 -6.75 2.27
C PHE A 89 -7.76 -6.30 3.65
N ASN A 90 -8.69 -5.83 4.48
CA ASN A 90 -8.39 -5.27 5.80
C ASN A 90 -8.09 -6.36 6.85
N ASN A 91 -8.40 -7.63 6.54
CA ASN A 91 -8.09 -8.79 7.37
C ASN A 91 -7.17 -9.76 6.60
N LYS A 92 -5.89 -9.80 6.98
CA LYS A 92 -4.86 -10.57 6.27
C LYS A 92 -5.11 -12.09 6.28
N ILE A 93 -5.83 -12.63 7.28
CA ILE A 93 -6.24 -14.04 7.30
C ILE A 93 -7.28 -14.29 6.21
N LEU A 94 -8.34 -13.46 6.15
CA LEU A 94 -9.35 -13.58 5.11
C LEU A 94 -8.74 -13.38 3.72
N PHE A 95 -7.84 -12.40 3.57
CA PHE A 95 -7.08 -12.21 2.34
C PHE A 95 -6.39 -13.50 1.93
N THR A 96 -5.57 -14.09 2.79
CA THR A 96 -4.85 -15.33 2.48
C THR A 96 -5.80 -16.48 2.15
N GLN A 97 -6.89 -16.66 2.92
CA GLN A 97 -7.87 -17.72 2.66
C GLN A 97 -8.59 -17.60 1.33
N VAL A 98 -8.92 -16.37 0.91
CA VAL A 98 -9.57 -16.12 -0.38
C VAL A 98 -8.57 -16.29 -1.52
N PHE A 99 -7.42 -15.62 -1.43
CA PHE A 99 -6.46 -15.53 -2.53
C PHE A 99 -5.66 -16.81 -2.76
N SER A 100 -5.43 -17.64 -1.72
CA SER A 100 -4.73 -18.92 -1.86
C SER A 100 -5.41 -19.90 -2.83
N ASN A 101 -6.69 -19.71 -3.13
CA ASN A 101 -7.42 -20.52 -4.11
C ASN A 101 -7.11 -20.12 -5.57
N TYR A 102 -6.47 -18.97 -5.79
CA TYR A 102 -6.32 -18.37 -7.12
C TYR A 102 -4.89 -18.00 -7.49
N CYS A 103 -4.03 -17.74 -6.50
CA CYS A 103 -2.64 -17.36 -6.72
C CYS A 103 -1.74 -17.78 -5.56
N ARG A 104 -0.43 -17.65 -5.72
CA ARG A 104 0.52 -17.84 -4.63
C ARG A 104 0.41 -16.71 -3.62
N VAL A 105 0.23 -17.06 -2.37
CA VAL A 105 0.25 -16.17 -1.20
C VAL A 105 1.13 -16.80 -0.12
N PRO A 106 1.71 -16.02 0.81
CA PRO A 106 2.47 -16.57 1.93
C PRO A 106 1.60 -17.53 2.75
N ALA A 107 2.03 -18.78 2.94
CA ALA A 107 1.31 -19.74 3.75
C ALA A 107 1.30 -19.30 5.23
N VAL A 108 0.16 -19.46 5.91
CA VAL A 108 0.01 -19.15 7.33
C VAL A 108 0.57 -20.31 8.16
N ALA A 109 1.53 -20.01 9.03
CA ALA A 109 2.09 -20.98 9.98
C ALA A 109 1.35 -20.97 11.32
N ALA A 110 0.93 -19.79 11.80
CA ALA A 110 0.22 -19.66 13.08
C ALA A 110 -0.48 -18.29 13.20
N VAL A 111 -1.40 -18.21 14.18
CA VAL A 111 -2.09 -16.97 14.57
C VAL A 111 -1.97 -16.78 16.07
N TRP A 112 -1.48 -15.61 16.50
CA TRP A 112 -1.53 -15.17 17.89
C TRP A 112 -2.82 -14.43 18.17
N ARG A 113 -3.59 -14.93 19.12
CA ARG A 113 -4.84 -14.30 19.56
C ARG A 113 -5.16 -14.66 21.02
N ASP A 114 -5.64 -13.71 21.77
CA ASP A 114 -6.12 -13.89 23.15
C ASP A 114 -5.07 -14.58 24.06
N GLY A 115 -3.80 -14.17 23.95
CA GLY A 115 -2.70 -14.64 24.77
C GLY A 115 -2.16 -16.04 24.42
N ARG A 116 -2.53 -16.57 23.25
CA ARG A 116 -2.07 -17.90 22.80
C ARG A 116 -1.82 -17.95 21.30
N MET A 117 -0.91 -18.87 20.92
CA MET A 117 -0.64 -19.18 19.53
C MET A 117 -1.51 -20.35 19.06
N ILE A 118 -2.19 -20.15 17.94
CA ILE A 118 -3.02 -21.14 17.26
C ILE A 118 -2.26 -21.57 16.00
N PRO A 119 -1.74 -22.80 15.93
CA PRO A 119 -1.00 -23.28 14.77
C PRO A 119 -1.93 -23.55 13.58
N TYR A 120 -1.39 -23.31 12.37
CA TYR A 120 -1.98 -23.72 11.10
C TYR A 120 -1.07 -24.81 10.49
N GLY A 121 -1.47 -26.07 10.56
CA GLY A 121 -0.61 -27.20 10.18
C GLY A 121 0.56 -27.41 11.14
N ASP A 122 1.60 -28.13 10.71
CA ASP A 122 2.68 -28.64 11.56
C ASP A 122 3.87 -27.68 11.70
N LEU A 123 3.99 -26.68 10.81
CA LEU A 123 5.20 -25.85 10.72
C LEU A 123 5.52 -25.14 12.03
N TRP A 124 4.53 -24.51 12.68
CA TRP A 124 4.75 -23.82 13.94
C TRP A 124 5.18 -24.76 15.08
N GLY A 125 4.61 -25.95 15.10
CA GLY A 125 5.02 -27.01 16.03
C GLY A 125 6.49 -27.39 15.85
N LYS A 126 6.92 -27.64 14.60
CA LYS A 126 8.32 -27.94 14.26
C LYS A 126 9.27 -26.80 14.65
N VAL A 127 8.85 -25.54 14.45
CA VAL A 127 9.63 -24.36 14.90
C VAL A 127 9.83 -24.37 16.41
N LYS A 128 8.77 -24.55 17.20
CA LYS A 128 8.83 -24.57 18.67
C LYS A 128 9.66 -25.73 19.25
N GLU A 129 9.59 -26.86 18.60
CA GLU A 129 10.30 -28.07 19.04
C GLU A 129 11.75 -28.13 18.55
N GLY A 130 12.19 -27.18 17.70
CA GLY A 130 13.51 -27.21 17.09
C GLY A 130 13.71 -28.42 16.18
N LYS A 131 12.67 -28.80 15.42
CA LYS A 131 12.64 -29.98 14.54
C LYS A 131 12.46 -29.60 13.06
N LEU A 132 13.05 -28.49 12.65
CA LEU A 132 13.08 -28.07 11.25
C LEU A 132 14.04 -28.94 10.44
N GLU A 133 13.67 -29.27 9.22
CA GLU A 133 14.55 -30.00 8.26
C GLU A 133 15.70 -29.09 7.76
N ALA A 134 15.44 -27.80 7.65
CA ALA A 134 16.42 -26.78 7.29
C ALA A 134 16.03 -25.45 7.96
N PRO A 135 16.99 -24.49 8.10
CA PRO A 135 16.68 -23.14 8.55
C PRO A 135 15.64 -22.47 7.66
N ILE A 136 14.65 -21.79 8.26
CA ILE A 136 13.59 -21.09 7.55
C ILE A 136 13.47 -19.65 8.00
N ARG A 137 12.80 -18.84 7.19
CA ARG A 137 12.39 -17.48 7.57
C ARG A 137 10.87 -17.38 7.63
N LEU A 138 10.38 -16.66 8.64
CA LEU A 138 8.95 -16.37 8.82
C LEU A 138 8.77 -14.86 9.00
N VAL A 139 7.54 -14.40 8.77
CA VAL A 139 7.12 -13.01 9.01
C VAL A 139 5.93 -13.00 9.95
N ALA A 140 6.03 -12.28 11.05
CA ALA A 140 4.91 -12.03 11.95
C ALA A 140 4.43 -10.58 11.76
N LYS A 141 3.12 -10.42 11.53
CA LYS A 141 2.50 -9.12 11.28
C LYS A 141 1.09 -9.05 11.87
N PRO A 142 0.59 -7.85 12.28
CA PRO A 142 -0.79 -7.70 12.72
C PRO A 142 -1.77 -8.14 11.64
N ILE A 143 -2.86 -8.81 12.04
CA ILE A 143 -3.90 -9.30 11.11
C ILE A 143 -4.61 -8.13 10.45
N GLY A 144 -4.94 -7.08 11.23
CA GLY A 144 -5.55 -5.85 10.74
C GLY A 144 -4.53 -4.71 10.64
N GLY A 145 -4.94 -3.60 10.02
CA GLY A 145 -4.10 -2.41 9.85
C GLY A 145 -3.16 -2.49 8.65
N GLY A 146 -2.55 -1.35 8.32
CA GLY A 146 -1.62 -1.16 7.20
C GLY A 146 -0.45 -0.26 7.60
N GLY A 147 0.40 0.10 6.63
CA GLY A 147 1.51 1.04 6.85
C GLY A 147 2.78 0.43 7.43
N GLY A 148 2.85 -0.90 7.57
CA GLY A 148 4.08 -1.61 7.97
C GLY A 148 4.43 -1.52 9.45
N GLY A 149 3.49 -1.14 10.32
CA GLY A 149 3.74 -1.10 11.77
C GLY A 149 3.88 -2.50 12.39
N SER A 150 4.88 -2.68 13.26
CA SER A 150 5.10 -3.91 14.07
C SER A 150 5.24 -5.20 13.24
N ILE A 151 6.09 -5.16 12.20
CA ILE A 151 6.43 -6.37 11.44
C ILE A 151 7.70 -6.99 12.04
N TYR A 152 7.66 -8.29 12.32
CA TYR A 152 8.81 -9.05 12.80
C TYR A 152 9.25 -10.08 11.76
N PHE A 153 10.55 -10.09 11.48
CA PHE A 153 11.22 -11.07 10.62
C PHE A 153 11.93 -12.08 11.51
N LEU A 154 11.53 -13.35 11.41
CA LEU A 154 12.04 -14.44 12.21
C LEU A 154 12.96 -15.31 11.35
N SER A 155 14.23 -15.40 11.73
CA SER A 155 15.17 -16.39 11.19
C SER A 155 15.25 -17.56 12.17
N CYS A 156 14.70 -18.70 11.77
CA CYS A 156 14.49 -19.87 12.63
C CYS A 156 15.47 -21.00 12.24
N ASP A 157 16.20 -21.48 13.22
CA ASP A 157 16.91 -22.77 13.17
C ASP A 157 16.56 -23.60 14.41
N ASN A 158 17.06 -24.85 14.48
CA ASN A 158 16.74 -25.76 15.57
C ASN A 158 17.32 -25.34 16.93
N SER A 159 18.26 -24.42 16.95
CA SER A 159 18.93 -23.95 18.18
C SER A 159 18.43 -22.59 18.66
N ALA A 160 17.98 -21.74 17.74
CA ALA A 160 17.58 -20.37 18.05
C ALA A 160 16.64 -19.77 17.00
N ILE A 161 15.91 -18.76 17.43
CA ILE A 161 15.11 -17.87 16.56
C ILE A 161 15.60 -16.45 16.78
N THR A 162 16.12 -15.86 15.70
CA THR A 162 16.52 -14.46 15.69
C THR A 162 15.38 -13.63 15.12
N VAL A 163 14.99 -12.55 15.81
CA VAL A 163 13.90 -11.67 15.45
C VAL A 163 14.43 -10.27 15.18
N GLU A 164 14.10 -9.73 14.02
CA GLU A 164 14.34 -8.34 13.63
C GLU A 164 12.98 -7.64 13.44
N SER A 165 12.87 -6.41 13.93
CA SER A 165 11.69 -5.56 13.75
C SER A 165 11.93 -4.57 12.61
N ASN A 166 10.84 -4.11 11.98
CA ASN A 166 10.89 -2.93 11.11
C ASN A 166 10.87 -1.60 11.89
N ASP A 167 10.77 -1.64 13.22
CA ASP A 167 11.01 -0.48 14.07
C ASP A 167 12.51 -0.41 14.40
N HIS A 168 13.20 0.59 13.87
CA HIS A 168 14.63 0.80 14.08
C HIS A 168 15.02 1.05 15.54
N ASN A 169 14.08 1.39 16.41
CA ASN A 169 14.31 1.53 17.85
C ASN A 169 14.30 0.17 18.56
N GLU A 170 13.73 -0.87 17.96
CA GLU A 170 13.72 -2.20 18.52
C GLU A 170 15.03 -2.94 18.20
N LYS A 171 15.73 -3.37 19.26
CA LYS A 171 16.95 -4.18 19.11
C LYS A 171 16.62 -5.58 18.58
N ARG A 172 17.51 -6.14 17.81
CA ARG A 172 17.50 -7.56 17.43
C ARG A 172 17.39 -8.45 18.67
N ARG A 173 16.42 -9.36 18.68
CA ARG A 173 16.14 -10.27 19.79
C ARG A 173 16.45 -11.71 19.40
N ARG A 174 16.85 -12.53 20.37
CA ARG A 174 17.10 -13.97 20.17
C ARG A 174 16.28 -14.78 21.19
N PHE A 175 15.63 -15.82 20.70
CA PHE A 175 14.80 -16.72 21.51
C PHE A 175 15.26 -18.17 21.33
N LEU A 176 15.11 -18.97 22.37
CA LEU A 176 15.06 -20.41 22.20
C LEU A 176 13.74 -20.76 21.49
N PRO A 177 13.70 -21.80 20.62
CA PRO A 177 12.48 -22.19 19.90
C PRO A 177 11.26 -22.31 20.81
N ALA A 178 11.37 -23.01 21.93
CA ALA A 178 10.27 -23.20 22.89
C ALA A 178 9.73 -21.89 23.51
N ASN A 179 10.49 -20.81 23.48
CA ASN A 179 10.16 -19.54 24.11
C ASN A 179 9.70 -18.45 23.12
N ILE A 180 9.58 -18.76 21.83
CA ILE A 180 9.29 -17.76 20.77
C ILE A 180 7.96 -17.03 20.99
N GLU A 181 6.99 -17.66 21.62
CA GLU A 181 5.68 -17.03 21.89
C GLU A 181 5.78 -15.82 22.83
N ARG A 182 6.88 -15.67 23.59
CA ARG A 182 7.15 -14.47 24.39
C ARG A 182 7.29 -13.21 23.54
N LEU A 183 7.58 -13.34 22.24
CA LEU A 183 7.58 -12.23 21.29
C LEU A 183 6.24 -11.48 21.30
N PHE A 184 5.15 -12.20 21.52
CA PHE A 184 3.78 -11.68 21.41
C PHE A 184 3.13 -11.42 22.79
N ALA A 185 3.84 -11.60 23.90
CA ALA A 185 3.26 -11.53 25.24
C ALA A 185 2.53 -10.20 25.53
N ASP A 186 3.10 -9.08 25.01
CA ASP A 186 2.56 -7.72 25.18
C ASP A 186 1.71 -7.27 23.99
N ALA A 187 1.43 -8.14 23.02
CA ALA A 187 0.68 -7.80 21.82
C ALA A 187 -0.80 -7.54 22.16
N ARG A 188 -1.25 -6.32 21.90
CA ARG A 188 -2.65 -5.89 22.12
C ARG A 188 -3.58 -6.19 20.94
N VAL A 189 -3.01 -6.63 19.82
CA VAL A 189 -3.74 -6.96 18.59
C VAL A 189 -3.34 -8.37 18.13
N PRO A 190 -4.21 -9.08 17.42
CA PRO A 190 -3.89 -10.38 16.86
C PRO A 190 -2.79 -10.27 15.81
N PHE A 191 -1.88 -11.26 15.80
CA PHE A 191 -0.82 -11.41 14.79
C PHE A 191 -1.02 -12.67 13.97
N MET A 192 -0.63 -12.62 12.71
CA MET A 192 -0.40 -13.81 11.90
C MET A 192 1.10 -14.01 11.68
N VAL A 193 1.51 -15.27 11.68
CA VAL A 193 2.86 -15.70 11.29
C VAL A 193 2.74 -16.43 9.96
N THR A 194 3.51 -15.98 8.95
CA THR A 194 3.52 -16.58 7.63
C THR A 194 4.93 -16.97 7.21
N GLU A 195 5.01 -17.81 6.20
CA GLU A 195 6.26 -18.02 5.48
C GLU A 195 6.80 -16.69 4.93
N PHE A 196 8.13 -16.59 4.87
CA PHE A 196 8.81 -15.49 4.21
C PHE A 196 8.89 -15.77 2.71
N ILE A 197 8.38 -14.85 1.89
CA ILE A 197 8.47 -14.96 0.43
C ILE A 197 9.87 -14.56 -0.04
N VAL A 198 10.53 -15.47 -0.73
CA VAL A 198 11.83 -15.21 -1.35
C VAL A 198 11.60 -14.54 -2.70
N GLN A 199 12.17 -13.36 -2.87
CA GLN A 199 12.14 -12.64 -4.14
C GLN A 199 13.09 -13.28 -5.17
N GLY A 200 12.74 -13.17 -6.46
CA GLY A 200 13.56 -13.64 -7.56
C GLY A 200 14.84 -12.81 -7.78
N GLU A 201 15.72 -13.29 -8.64
CA GLU A 201 17.01 -12.66 -8.96
C GLU A 201 16.85 -11.20 -9.43
N TYR A 202 15.86 -10.93 -10.28
CA TYR A 202 15.54 -9.58 -10.73
C TYR A 202 15.40 -8.58 -9.57
N SER A 203 14.55 -8.89 -8.60
CA SER A 203 14.28 -8.02 -7.44
C SER A 203 15.47 -7.99 -6.47
N ARG A 204 16.12 -9.14 -6.26
CA ARG A 204 17.28 -9.25 -5.37
C ARG A 204 18.46 -8.41 -5.85
N ARG A 205 18.67 -8.28 -7.14
CA ARG A 205 19.71 -7.39 -7.69
C ARG A 205 19.43 -5.91 -7.42
N LEU A 206 18.16 -5.51 -7.42
CA LEU A 206 17.80 -4.14 -7.06
C LEU A 206 18.15 -3.84 -5.61
N TYR A 207 17.63 -4.64 -4.66
CA TYR A 207 18.01 -4.55 -3.25
C TYR A 207 17.83 -5.89 -2.54
N PRO A 208 18.93 -6.54 -2.06
CA PRO A 208 18.86 -7.89 -1.50
C PRO A 208 18.37 -7.98 -0.06
N LEU A 209 18.42 -6.86 0.72
CA LEU A 209 18.17 -6.87 2.17
C LEU A 209 16.71 -6.69 2.55
N ALA A 210 15.84 -6.26 1.62
CA ALA A 210 14.41 -6.20 1.81
C ALA A 210 13.69 -6.92 0.65
N VAL A 211 12.46 -7.36 0.89
CA VAL A 211 11.60 -7.83 -0.20
C VAL A 211 11.09 -6.62 -0.97
N ASN A 212 11.48 -6.52 -2.23
CA ASN A 212 11.06 -5.46 -3.13
C ASN A 212 9.74 -5.84 -3.78
N THR A 213 8.69 -5.04 -3.55
CA THR A 213 7.36 -5.32 -4.06
C THR A 213 7.02 -4.47 -5.27
N MET A 214 6.18 -4.99 -6.11
CA MET A 214 5.54 -4.23 -7.17
C MET A 214 4.13 -3.86 -6.72
N ARG A 215 3.77 -2.57 -6.68
CA ARG A 215 2.41 -2.12 -6.44
C ARG A 215 1.69 -1.94 -7.77
N VAL A 216 0.59 -2.67 -7.96
CA VAL A 216 -0.27 -2.60 -9.16
C VAL A 216 -1.65 -2.11 -8.74
N LEU A 217 -2.09 -0.98 -9.29
CA LEU A 217 -3.42 -0.43 -9.07
C LEU A 217 -4.36 -0.94 -10.15
N VAL A 218 -5.37 -1.69 -9.73
CA VAL A 218 -6.37 -2.29 -10.62
C VAL A 218 -7.76 -1.79 -10.23
N ILE A 219 -8.55 -1.43 -11.23
CA ILE A 219 -9.97 -1.10 -11.09
C ILE A 219 -10.81 -2.02 -11.98
N ARG A 220 -12.10 -2.05 -11.70
CA ARG A 220 -13.10 -2.64 -12.59
C ARG A 220 -13.74 -1.54 -13.40
N ASP A 221 -13.65 -1.62 -14.73
CA ASP A 221 -14.35 -0.71 -15.62
C ASP A 221 -15.86 -0.76 -15.31
N PRO A 222 -16.50 0.36 -15.00
CA PRO A 222 -17.90 0.38 -14.61
C PRO A 222 -18.88 -0.01 -15.74
N GLU A 223 -18.47 0.10 -17.00
CA GLU A 223 -19.30 -0.21 -18.16
C GLU A 223 -19.15 -1.67 -18.60
N THR A 224 -17.89 -2.13 -18.74
CA THR A 224 -17.58 -3.46 -19.28
C THR A 224 -17.36 -4.52 -18.22
N LEU A 225 -17.20 -4.12 -16.97
CA LEU A 225 -16.82 -4.93 -15.81
C LEU A 225 -15.44 -5.63 -15.96
N GLN A 226 -14.67 -5.25 -16.95
CA GLN A 226 -13.32 -5.80 -17.16
C GLN A 226 -12.29 -5.12 -16.23
N PRO A 227 -11.24 -5.84 -15.83
CA PRO A 227 -10.15 -5.26 -15.05
C PRO A 227 -9.31 -4.32 -15.90
N HIS A 228 -8.99 -3.16 -15.36
CA HIS A 228 -8.09 -2.18 -15.94
C HIS A 228 -6.94 -1.90 -14.97
N VAL A 229 -5.70 -2.03 -15.45
CA VAL A 229 -4.51 -1.63 -14.70
C VAL A 229 -4.27 -0.15 -14.92
N VAL A 230 -4.49 0.65 -13.87
CA VAL A 230 -4.35 2.12 -13.93
C VAL A 230 -2.88 2.53 -13.93
N ARG A 231 -2.10 2.01 -13.00
CA ARG A 231 -0.66 2.27 -12.85
C ARG A 231 0.02 1.10 -12.14
N ALA A 232 1.30 0.96 -12.39
CA ALA A 232 2.16 0.05 -11.65
C ALA A 232 3.49 0.73 -11.31
N VAL A 233 4.08 0.37 -10.17
CA VAL A 233 5.40 0.82 -9.75
C VAL A 233 6.17 -0.31 -9.10
N GLN A 234 7.49 -0.32 -9.30
CA GLN A 234 8.42 -1.14 -8.56
C GLN A 234 8.82 -0.40 -7.28
N ARG A 235 8.56 -1.00 -6.13
CA ARG A 235 9.05 -0.52 -4.85
C ARG A 235 10.34 -1.23 -4.50
N MET A 236 11.29 -0.51 -3.90
CA MET A 236 12.58 -1.05 -3.52
C MET A 236 12.95 -0.57 -2.12
N GLY A 237 13.46 -1.47 -1.31
CA GLY A 237 14.05 -1.10 -0.03
C GLY A 237 15.34 -0.30 -0.23
N THR A 238 15.77 0.40 0.82
CA THR A 238 17.05 1.10 0.93
C THR A 238 17.63 0.84 2.32
N ALA A 239 18.87 1.25 2.57
CA ALA A 239 19.42 1.24 3.90
C ALA A 239 18.55 2.01 4.92
N GLU A 240 17.90 3.09 4.46
CA GLU A 240 17.01 3.91 5.28
C GLU A 240 15.70 3.19 5.64
N SER A 241 15.10 2.48 4.67
CA SER A 241 13.82 1.78 4.88
C SER A 241 13.95 0.33 5.36
N TYR A 242 15.18 -0.20 5.43
CA TYR A 242 15.44 -1.59 5.87
C TYR A 242 14.67 -1.91 7.18
N PRO A 243 14.07 -3.08 7.33
CA PRO A 243 14.08 -4.26 6.45
C PRO A 243 12.90 -4.34 5.45
N ILE A 244 12.23 -3.24 5.18
CA ILE A 244 11.06 -3.16 4.30
C ILE A 244 11.29 -2.19 3.14
N ASP A 245 10.40 -2.22 2.13
CA ASP A 245 10.45 -1.35 0.95
C ASP A 245 9.49 -0.15 1.04
N ASN A 246 9.17 0.31 2.27
CA ASN A 246 8.13 1.30 2.47
C ASN A 246 8.56 2.69 1.98
N PHE A 247 7.82 3.21 0.98
CA PHE A 247 8.03 4.53 0.39
C PHE A 247 7.98 5.68 1.41
N SER A 248 7.19 5.55 2.48
CA SER A 248 7.09 6.57 3.52
C SER A 248 8.31 6.63 4.44
N TYR A 249 9.13 5.58 4.45
CA TYR A 249 10.31 5.45 5.30
C TYR A 249 11.62 5.45 4.50
N GLY A 250 11.63 6.07 3.33
CA GLY A 250 12.84 6.19 2.51
C GLY A 250 13.04 5.08 1.48
N GLY A 251 12.10 4.15 1.35
CA GLY A 251 12.07 3.22 0.22
C GLY A 251 11.82 3.95 -1.09
N LEU A 252 12.23 3.35 -2.19
CA LEU A 252 12.09 3.90 -3.53
C LEU A 252 10.81 3.43 -4.22
N SER A 253 10.31 4.25 -5.12
CA SER A 253 9.29 3.90 -6.11
C SER A 253 9.83 4.24 -7.49
N ALA A 254 9.74 3.31 -8.46
CA ALA A 254 10.02 3.55 -9.88
C ALA A 254 8.76 3.25 -10.71
N ALA A 255 8.38 4.17 -11.61
CA ALA A 255 7.27 3.94 -12.52
C ALA A 255 7.55 2.73 -13.42
N ILE A 256 6.50 1.99 -13.75
CA ILE A 256 6.56 0.89 -14.72
C ILE A 256 5.78 1.31 -15.95
N ASN A 257 6.41 1.28 -17.11
CA ASN A 257 5.71 1.40 -18.38
C ASN A 257 4.79 0.18 -18.56
N LEU A 258 3.49 0.40 -18.63
CA LEU A 258 2.51 -0.70 -18.67
C LEU A 258 2.59 -1.53 -19.95
N ASP A 259 3.07 -0.96 -21.04
CA ASP A 259 3.19 -1.66 -22.32
C ASP A 259 4.44 -2.54 -22.39
N THR A 260 5.54 -2.16 -21.76
CA THR A 260 6.83 -2.83 -21.91
C THR A 260 7.35 -3.50 -20.64
N GLY A 261 6.87 -3.10 -19.47
CA GLY A 261 7.42 -3.50 -18.16
C GLY A 261 8.74 -2.82 -17.82
N GLU A 262 9.14 -1.79 -18.56
CA GLU A 262 10.37 -1.03 -18.33
C GLU A 262 10.22 -0.08 -17.15
N LEU A 263 11.23 -0.03 -16.28
CA LEU A 263 11.30 0.91 -15.17
C LEU A 263 11.76 2.30 -15.62
N GLY A 264 11.07 3.32 -15.14
CA GLY A 264 11.51 4.71 -15.19
C GLY A 264 12.53 5.06 -14.11
N TYR A 265 12.65 6.36 -13.81
CA TYR A 265 13.42 6.83 -12.67
C TYR A 265 12.80 6.37 -11.36
N ALA A 266 13.64 6.13 -10.34
CA ALA A 266 13.16 5.91 -8.98
C ALA A 266 13.16 7.22 -8.19
N VAL A 267 12.22 7.33 -7.25
CA VAL A 267 12.08 8.49 -6.35
C VAL A 267 11.80 7.97 -4.94
N ALA A 268 12.36 8.64 -3.91
CA ALA A 268 11.99 8.46 -2.51
C ALA A 268 11.12 9.63 -2.01
N ALA A 269 10.17 9.37 -1.09
CA ALA A 269 9.41 10.44 -0.46
C ALA A 269 10.15 11.06 0.74
N ALA A 270 11.02 10.30 1.38
CA ALA A 270 11.74 10.69 2.61
C ALA A 270 13.18 10.19 2.56
N GLY A 271 13.99 10.59 3.54
CA GLY A 271 15.37 10.18 3.67
C GLY A 271 16.35 11.03 2.84
N PRO A 272 17.61 10.60 2.77
CA PRO A 272 18.68 11.40 2.15
C PRO A 272 18.50 11.62 0.64
N TYR A 273 17.76 10.76 -0.04
CA TYR A 273 17.49 10.84 -1.48
C TYR A 273 16.07 11.32 -1.78
N ALA A 274 15.43 11.98 -0.82
CA ALA A 274 14.06 12.44 -0.99
C ALA A 274 13.91 13.36 -2.22
N ARG A 275 12.95 13.00 -3.09
CA ARG A 275 12.57 13.76 -4.30
C ARG A 275 13.63 13.80 -5.41
N GLU A 276 14.74 13.07 -5.27
CA GLU A 276 15.70 12.89 -6.34
C GLU A 276 15.21 11.87 -7.37
N PHE A 277 15.53 12.10 -8.64
CA PHE A 277 15.23 11.19 -9.75
C PHE A 277 16.46 10.30 -10.00
N LEU A 278 16.41 9.07 -9.49
CA LEU A 278 17.54 8.14 -9.48
C LEU A 278 17.45 7.17 -10.68
N GLU A 279 18.53 7.08 -11.45
CA GLU A 279 18.69 6.06 -12.50
C GLU A 279 19.21 4.74 -11.96
N ARG A 280 19.89 4.78 -10.82
CA ARG A 280 20.51 3.64 -10.12
C ARG A 280 20.06 3.59 -8.68
N HIS A 281 20.06 2.41 -8.11
CA HIS A 281 19.81 2.22 -6.69
C HIS A 281 20.96 2.84 -5.86
N PRO A 282 20.69 3.67 -4.84
CA PRO A 282 21.73 4.40 -4.13
C PRO A 282 22.68 3.51 -3.33
N ASP A 283 22.21 2.38 -2.83
CA ASP A 283 23.02 1.49 -1.99
C ASP A 283 23.71 0.37 -2.79
N THR A 284 23.03 -0.16 -3.82
CA THR A 284 23.58 -1.30 -4.61
C THR A 284 24.22 -0.88 -5.92
N PHE A 285 23.96 0.36 -6.37
CA PHE A 285 24.36 0.89 -7.69
C PHE A 285 23.77 0.11 -8.89
N GLU A 286 22.85 -0.83 -8.64
CA GLU A 286 22.15 -1.56 -9.71
C GLU A 286 21.35 -0.57 -10.58
N PRO A 287 21.42 -0.68 -11.91
CA PRO A 287 20.57 0.12 -12.80
C PRO A 287 19.09 -0.12 -12.53
N ILE A 288 18.31 0.97 -12.41
CA ILE A 288 16.85 0.94 -12.26
C ILE A 288 16.20 1.33 -13.58
N LYS A 289 16.48 2.55 -14.06
CA LYS A 289 15.91 3.08 -15.30
C LYS A 289 16.31 2.19 -16.48
N GLY A 290 15.35 1.86 -17.30
CA GLY A 290 15.55 0.97 -18.46
C GLY A 290 15.54 -0.52 -18.13
N LYS A 291 15.47 -0.91 -16.83
CA LYS A 291 15.39 -2.32 -16.43
C LYS A 291 13.99 -2.85 -16.71
N ILE A 292 13.90 -4.01 -17.34
CA ILE A 292 12.62 -4.65 -17.71
C ILE A 292 12.28 -5.73 -16.70
N ILE A 293 11.01 -5.75 -16.24
CA ILE A 293 10.47 -6.76 -15.34
C ILE A 293 10.31 -8.08 -16.13
N PRO A 294 10.85 -9.20 -15.64
CA PRO A 294 10.71 -10.48 -16.30
C PRO A 294 9.24 -10.89 -16.46
N ASN A 295 8.89 -11.46 -17.62
CA ASN A 295 7.55 -11.97 -17.90
C ASN A 295 6.40 -10.96 -17.67
N TRP A 296 6.65 -9.67 -17.85
CA TRP A 296 5.73 -8.58 -17.56
C TRP A 296 4.32 -8.78 -18.11
N HIS A 297 4.20 -9.04 -19.42
CA HIS A 297 2.89 -9.21 -20.06
C HIS A 297 2.08 -10.35 -19.42
N LYS A 298 2.74 -11.51 -19.23
CA LYS A 298 2.10 -12.65 -18.60
C LYS A 298 1.66 -12.33 -17.16
N MET A 299 2.48 -11.62 -16.40
CA MET A 299 2.11 -11.21 -15.04
C MET A 299 0.89 -10.30 -15.04
N MET A 300 0.80 -9.34 -15.97
CA MET A 300 -0.36 -8.44 -16.05
C MET A 300 -1.63 -9.17 -16.50
N GLU A 301 -1.54 -10.15 -17.38
CA GLU A 301 -2.65 -11.05 -17.72
C GLU A 301 -3.11 -11.85 -16.50
N ASP A 302 -2.18 -12.42 -15.74
CA ASP A 302 -2.50 -13.18 -14.52
C ASP A 302 -3.12 -12.30 -13.44
N VAL A 303 -2.64 -11.06 -13.25
CA VAL A 303 -3.24 -10.09 -12.33
C VAL A 303 -4.67 -9.73 -12.74
N LYS A 304 -4.92 -9.51 -14.04
CA LYS A 304 -6.27 -9.26 -14.57
C LYS A 304 -7.17 -10.48 -14.37
N ALA A 305 -6.66 -11.67 -14.66
CA ALA A 305 -7.40 -12.92 -14.47
C ALA A 305 -7.73 -13.16 -12.98
N LEU A 306 -6.79 -12.88 -12.08
CA LEU A 306 -7.01 -12.92 -10.63
C LEU A 306 -8.14 -11.96 -10.21
N PHE A 307 -8.12 -10.73 -10.71
CA PHE A 307 -9.13 -9.72 -10.40
C PHE A 307 -10.52 -10.13 -10.91
N LEU A 308 -10.61 -10.79 -12.06
CA LEU A 308 -11.87 -11.33 -12.61
C LEU A 308 -12.50 -12.41 -11.72
N ARG A 309 -11.70 -13.17 -10.96
CA ARG A 309 -12.20 -14.18 -10.01
C ARG A 309 -12.96 -13.59 -8.82
N MET A 310 -12.84 -12.27 -8.62
CA MET A 310 -13.47 -11.54 -7.53
C MET A 310 -14.39 -10.44 -8.07
N PRO A 311 -15.56 -10.80 -8.64
CA PRO A 311 -16.45 -9.85 -9.32
C PRO A 311 -17.03 -8.77 -8.38
N TYR A 312 -16.98 -8.99 -7.08
CA TYR A 312 -17.41 -8.07 -6.04
C TYR A 312 -16.35 -7.02 -5.64
N ILE A 313 -15.10 -7.16 -6.14
CA ILE A 313 -14.03 -6.17 -5.93
C ILE A 313 -13.96 -5.26 -7.14
N THR A 314 -13.96 -3.96 -6.87
CA THR A 314 -13.92 -2.93 -7.92
C THR A 314 -12.63 -2.12 -7.93
N TYR A 315 -11.86 -2.15 -6.81
CA TYR A 315 -10.64 -1.37 -6.64
C TYR A 315 -9.64 -2.15 -5.77
N CYS A 316 -8.41 -2.29 -6.22
CA CYS A 316 -7.36 -2.89 -5.41
C CYS A 316 -5.97 -2.39 -5.82
N GLY A 317 -5.13 -2.06 -4.84
CA GLY A 317 -3.69 -1.95 -4.99
C GLY A 317 -3.02 -3.25 -4.53
N PHE A 318 -2.63 -4.11 -5.46
CA PHE A 318 -1.92 -5.36 -5.14
C PHE A 318 -0.44 -5.11 -4.85
N ASP A 319 0.10 -5.78 -3.82
CA ASP A 319 1.53 -5.90 -3.58
C ASP A 319 2.01 -7.28 -4.04
N LEU A 320 2.83 -7.29 -5.07
CA LEU A 320 3.35 -8.47 -5.72
C LEU A 320 4.86 -8.59 -5.49
N VAL A 321 5.33 -9.81 -5.21
CA VAL A 321 6.75 -10.13 -5.20
C VAL A 321 7.09 -10.89 -6.47
N VAL A 322 7.95 -10.31 -7.29
CA VAL A 322 8.45 -10.97 -8.51
C VAL A 322 9.43 -12.09 -8.11
N GLN A 323 9.16 -13.29 -8.58
CA GLN A 323 9.95 -14.50 -8.38
C GLN A 323 10.49 -14.99 -9.73
N ASP A 324 11.45 -15.93 -9.73
CA ASP A 324 12.06 -16.41 -10.97
C ASP A 324 11.08 -17.22 -11.86
N ASP A 325 10.06 -17.81 -11.23
CA ASP A 325 9.03 -18.62 -11.89
C ASP A 325 7.64 -18.00 -11.89
N GLY A 326 7.53 -16.69 -11.63
CA GLY A 326 6.26 -15.96 -11.60
C GLY A 326 6.20 -14.89 -10.51
N PHE A 327 5.11 -14.85 -9.75
CA PHE A 327 4.95 -13.90 -8.64
C PHE A 327 4.11 -14.48 -7.50
N SER A 328 4.26 -13.89 -6.33
CA SER A 328 3.37 -14.08 -5.17
C SER A 328 2.66 -12.79 -4.82
N VAL A 329 1.39 -12.86 -4.41
CA VAL A 329 0.62 -11.73 -3.89
C VAL A 329 0.75 -11.72 -2.37
N ILE A 330 1.33 -10.67 -1.79
CA ILE A 330 1.55 -10.61 -0.35
C ILE A 330 0.50 -9.78 0.39
N GLU A 331 -0.14 -8.86 -0.31
CA GLU A 331 -1.18 -8.00 0.24
C GLU A 331 -2.05 -7.40 -0.89
N GLY A 332 -3.31 -7.12 -0.57
CA GLY A 332 -4.19 -6.27 -1.36
C GLY A 332 -4.62 -5.08 -0.52
N ASN A 333 -4.75 -3.91 -1.13
CA ASN A 333 -5.10 -2.67 -0.47
C ASN A 333 -6.37 -2.09 -1.08
N SER A 334 -7.49 -2.11 -0.33
CA SER A 334 -8.74 -1.46 -0.73
C SER A 334 -8.67 0.07 -0.69
N PHE A 335 -7.67 0.60 0.00
CA PHE A 335 -7.36 2.01 0.10
C PHE A 335 -5.89 2.26 -0.24
N SER A 336 -5.54 2.06 -1.52
CA SER A 336 -4.15 2.15 -1.96
C SER A 336 -3.56 3.54 -1.73
N GLN A 337 -2.30 3.58 -1.28
CA GLN A 337 -1.51 4.80 -1.32
C GLN A 337 -1.25 5.20 -2.78
N VAL A 338 -1.60 6.45 -3.13
CA VAL A 338 -1.45 6.96 -4.50
C VAL A 338 -0.17 7.77 -4.69
N ARG A 339 0.49 8.22 -3.60
CA ARG A 339 1.72 9.00 -3.64
C ARG A 339 2.81 8.36 -4.50
N LEU A 340 2.98 7.05 -4.32
CA LEU A 340 4.01 6.27 -5.00
C LEU A 340 3.81 6.17 -6.52
N PHE A 341 2.58 6.39 -7.00
CA PHE A 341 2.28 6.51 -8.44
C PHE A 341 2.41 7.96 -8.89
N GLN A 342 1.77 8.87 -8.18
CA GLN A 342 1.61 10.27 -8.59
C GLN A 342 2.90 11.09 -8.51
N VAL A 343 3.90 10.65 -7.75
CA VAL A 343 5.24 11.24 -7.81
C VAL A 343 5.83 11.15 -9.22
N HIS A 344 5.45 10.12 -9.97
CA HIS A 344 5.86 9.91 -11.36
C HIS A 344 4.89 10.54 -12.35
N GLU A 345 3.64 10.10 -12.33
CA GLU A 345 2.60 10.51 -13.27
C GLU A 345 1.26 10.73 -12.57
N PRO A 346 0.52 11.79 -12.95
CA PRO A 346 -0.80 12.04 -12.41
C PRO A 346 -1.77 10.90 -12.73
N LEU A 347 -2.64 10.53 -11.77
CA LEU A 347 -3.60 9.45 -11.98
C LEU A 347 -4.78 9.83 -12.85
N LEU A 348 -5.19 11.11 -12.85
CA LEU A 348 -6.35 11.59 -13.60
C LEU A 348 -6.07 11.80 -15.09
N THR A 349 -4.87 11.44 -15.58
CA THR A 349 -4.59 11.28 -17.01
C THR A 349 -5.16 9.97 -17.59
N ASP A 350 -5.55 9.02 -16.74
CA ASP A 350 -6.19 7.77 -17.15
C ASP A 350 -7.71 7.95 -17.24
N LEU A 351 -8.25 7.94 -18.45
CA LEU A 351 -9.67 8.20 -18.70
C LEU A 351 -10.60 7.13 -18.10
N LEU A 352 -10.18 5.86 -18.07
CA LEU A 352 -10.97 4.80 -17.43
C LEU A 352 -11.00 4.97 -15.91
N TYR A 353 -9.89 5.38 -15.32
CA TYR A 353 -9.85 5.72 -13.91
C TYR A 353 -10.77 6.91 -13.58
N CYS A 354 -10.77 7.97 -14.40
CA CYS A 354 -11.69 9.08 -14.23
C CYS A 354 -13.16 8.63 -14.33
N LYS A 355 -13.52 7.77 -15.30
CA LYS A 355 -14.88 7.19 -15.41
C LYS A 355 -15.24 6.36 -14.17
N PHE A 356 -14.30 5.54 -13.69
CA PHE A 356 -14.49 4.75 -12.47
C PHE A 356 -14.78 5.66 -11.25
N LEU A 357 -14.00 6.71 -11.06
CA LEU A 357 -14.20 7.68 -9.98
C LEU A 357 -15.53 8.40 -10.09
N ALA A 358 -15.91 8.81 -11.29
CA ALA A 358 -17.21 9.45 -11.56
C ALA A 358 -18.38 8.51 -11.26
N HIS A 359 -18.27 7.23 -11.64
CA HIS A 359 -19.28 6.20 -11.34
C HIS A 359 -19.50 6.01 -9.83
N LEU A 360 -18.42 6.13 -9.04
CA LEU A 360 -18.50 6.03 -7.58
C LEU A 360 -18.86 7.35 -6.89
N ASP A 361 -19.24 8.40 -7.64
CA ASP A 361 -19.44 9.76 -7.12
C ASP A 361 -18.17 10.29 -6.38
N ILE A 362 -17.01 9.78 -6.73
CA ILE A 362 -15.74 10.16 -6.08
C ILE A 362 -15.15 11.39 -6.74
N TYR A 363 -15.24 11.45 -8.07
CA TYR A 363 -14.78 12.60 -8.85
C TYR A 363 -15.86 13.67 -8.86
N MET A 364 -15.83 14.53 -7.86
CA MET A 364 -16.58 15.78 -7.88
C MET A 364 -15.57 16.90 -8.08
N GLY A 365 -15.61 17.54 -9.23
CA GLY A 365 -14.85 18.77 -9.46
C GLY A 365 -15.09 19.75 -8.32
N CYS A 366 -14.05 20.44 -7.86
CA CYS A 366 -14.02 21.48 -6.84
C CYS A 366 -15.16 21.40 -5.84
N ILE A 367 -15.01 20.62 -4.80
CA ILE A 367 -15.83 20.76 -3.60
C ILE A 367 -15.35 22.05 -2.97
N ASP A 368 -16.24 23.03 -2.79
CA ASP A 368 -15.91 24.23 -2.06
C ASP A 368 -15.28 23.83 -0.72
N ALA A 369 -14.02 24.15 -0.56
CA ALA A 369 -13.33 23.92 0.69
C ALA A 369 -14.05 24.75 1.77
N PRO A 370 -14.39 24.17 2.94
CA PRO A 370 -14.92 24.99 4.02
C PRO A 370 -13.86 26.02 4.44
N GLU A 371 -14.30 27.19 4.85
CA GLU A 371 -13.38 28.23 5.32
C GLU A 371 -12.52 27.70 6.47
N TRP A 372 -11.23 27.78 6.30
CA TRP A 372 -10.27 27.41 7.34
C TRP A 372 -9.70 28.66 8.02
N ASN A 373 -9.63 28.63 9.33
CA ASN A 373 -8.96 29.66 10.10
C ASN A 373 -7.50 29.22 10.36
N PRO A 374 -6.50 29.88 9.74
CA PRO A 374 -5.10 29.50 9.91
C PRO A 374 -4.57 29.74 11.33
N GLU A 375 -5.18 30.66 12.11
CA GLU A 375 -4.74 30.98 13.48
C GLU A 375 -5.23 29.95 14.49
N SER A 376 -6.44 29.43 14.34
CA SER A 376 -7.01 28.44 15.26
C SER A 376 -6.86 27.00 14.79
N GLY A 377 -6.51 26.76 13.52
CA GLY A 377 -6.48 25.43 12.92
C GLY A 377 -7.85 24.74 12.86
N GLN A 378 -8.95 25.50 12.93
CA GLN A 378 -10.32 25.00 12.93
C GLN A 378 -11.07 25.42 11.66
N LEU A 379 -12.03 24.60 11.26
CA LEU A 379 -13.03 24.94 10.25
C LEU A 379 -14.00 25.97 10.86
N LYS A 380 -14.31 27.03 10.09
CA LYS A 380 -15.36 27.97 10.44
C LYS A 380 -16.74 27.38 10.27
#